data_584b480f0a75b514049ad8dbf37a3c67
#
_entry.id   584b480f0a75b514049ad8dbf37a3c67
#
_cell.length_a   1.000
_cell.length_b   1.000
_cell.length_c   1.000
_cell.angle_alpha   90.00
_cell.angle_beta   90.00
_cell.angle_gamma   90.00
#
_symmetry.space_group_name_H-M   'P 1'
#
loop_
_entity.id
_entity.type
_entity.pdbx_description
1 polymer ?
#
loop_
_entity_poly.entity_id
_entity_poly.type
_entity_poly.pdbx_seq_one_letter_code
_entity_poly.pdbx_strand_id
1 'polypeptide(L)'
;MLPPLSFLLLASSLLPEAARASGNPVLDVNGFGLLPGVPYYMVSSQWPIGGGVVSLGGGDVNGSTCPLAVILLENFCVTGTPITFSIASGEGLFITDSTDLYISFDTTSNCTNETMVWAHESFNSSSAEFLTVGGGEGDVNTIFRIVYLGSSFVSSYKLVAYKLSSYDLALTTSDVGAVFDYTTGIRYLALTEPPLIVGFQVAYDYDGLNSVV
;
A
#
# COMPACT_ATOMS: atom_id res chain seq x y z
N MET A 1 66.98 30.05 -14.57
CA MET A 1 65.58 30.32 -14.92
C MET A 1 64.82 29.00 -14.94
N LEU A 2 64.09 28.73 -13.88
CA LEU A 2 63.21 27.55 -13.78
C LEU A 2 61.78 27.97 -14.15
N PRO A 3 61.01 27.14 -14.88
CA PRO A 3 59.62 27.44 -15.20
C PRO A 3 58.70 27.12 -14.04
N PRO A 4 57.57 27.84 -13.88
CA PRO A 4 56.67 27.59 -12.77
C PRO A 4 55.85 26.30 -13.01
N LEU A 5 55.80 25.46 -11.97
CA LEU A 5 54.90 24.31 -11.89
C LEU A 5 53.44 24.79 -11.79
N SER A 6 52.68 24.57 -12.83
CA SER A 6 51.21 24.73 -12.83
C SER A 6 50.59 23.55 -12.06
N PHE A 7 50.10 23.81 -10.88
CA PHE A 7 49.23 22.87 -10.12
C PHE A 7 47.86 22.83 -10.79
N LEU A 8 47.60 21.75 -11.50
CA LEU A 8 46.27 21.41 -11.96
C LEU A 8 45.47 20.86 -10.75
N LEU A 9 44.61 21.69 -10.16
CA LEU A 9 43.58 21.25 -9.19
C LEU A 9 42.52 20.46 -9.95
N LEU A 10 42.59 19.13 -9.86
CA LEU A 10 41.47 18.25 -10.18
C LEU A 10 40.39 18.45 -9.09
N ALA A 11 39.41 19.29 -9.37
CA ALA A 11 38.17 19.31 -8.65
C ALA A 11 37.40 18.07 -9.02
N SER A 12 37.57 16.98 -8.29
CA SER A 12 36.66 15.85 -8.33
C SER A 12 35.32 16.32 -7.77
N SER A 13 34.40 16.61 -8.67
CA SER A 13 32.98 16.83 -8.33
C SER A 13 32.45 15.55 -7.70
N LEU A 14 32.40 15.50 -6.37
CA LEU A 14 31.57 14.59 -5.63
C LEU A 14 30.11 14.99 -5.88
N LEU A 15 29.56 14.50 -6.98
CA LEU A 15 28.12 14.45 -7.15
C LEU A 15 27.61 13.55 -6.01
N PRO A 16 26.68 14.01 -5.18
CA PRO A 16 26.01 13.12 -4.26
C PRO A 16 25.38 11.99 -5.08
N GLU A 17 25.85 10.78 -4.85
CA GLU A 17 25.20 9.59 -5.37
C GLU A 17 23.81 9.61 -4.75
N ALA A 18 22.82 10.08 -5.52
CA ALA A 18 21.44 10.01 -5.11
C ALA A 18 21.20 8.52 -4.77
N ALA A 19 20.90 8.25 -3.50
CA ALA A 19 20.59 6.92 -3.03
C ALA A 19 19.46 6.39 -3.91
N ARG A 20 19.81 5.59 -4.91
CA ARG A 20 18.83 4.90 -5.74
C ARG A 20 18.13 3.93 -4.81
N ALA A 21 16.84 4.12 -4.61
CA ALA A 21 16.01 3.09 -4.02
C ALA A 21 16.30 1.78 -4.76
N SER A 22 16.91 0.81 -4.08
CA SER A 22 17.39 -0.43 -4.69
C SER A 22 16.23 -1.42 -4.77
N GLY A 23 15.23 -1.13 -5.58
CA GLY A 23 14.08 -2.00 -5.80
C GLY A 23 13.57 -1.87 -7.23
N ASN A 24 12.85 -2.89 -7.71
CA ASN A 24 12.19 -2.83 -8.99
C ASN A 24 10.91 -2.00 -8.88
N PRO A 25 10.56 -1.18 -9.88
CA PRO A 25 9.28 -0.48 -9.88
C PRO A 25 8.12 -1.48 -9.76
N VAL A 26 7.17 -1.16 -8.90
CA VAL A 26 5.88 -1.86 -8.86
C VAL A 26 5.08 -1.37 -10.08
N LEU A 27 4.55 -2.33 -10.86
CA LEU A 27 3.84 -2.02 -12.10
C LEU A 27 2.34 -2.20 -11.91
N ASP A 28 1.57 -1.35 -12.56
CA ASP A 28 0.13 -1.52 -12.71
C ASP A 28 -0.20 -2.64 -13.73
N VAL A 29 -1.49 -2.92 -13.92
CA VAL A 29 -1.98 -3.93 -14.87
C VAL A 29 -1.63 -3.62 -16.33
N ASN A 30 -1.27 -2.39 -16.65
CA ASN A 30 -0.86 -1.95 -17.98
C ASN A 30 0.67 -1.92 -18.15
N GLY A 31 1.43 -2.24 -17.10
CA GLY A 31 2.89 -2.27 -17.09
C GLY A 31 3.54 -0.91 -16.80
N PHE A 32 2.79 0.09 -16.34
CA PHE A 32 3.33 1.37 -15.91
C PHE A 32 3.72 1.34 -14.43
N GLY A 33 4.83 2.01 -14.09
CA GLY A 33 5.28 2.13 -12.70
C GLY A 33 4.29 2.93 -11.84
N LEU A 34 3.99 2.43 -10.64
CA LEU A 34 3.16 3.14 -9.68
C LEU A 34 3.83 4.44 -9.21
N LEU A 35 3.03 5.50 -9.13
CA LEU A 35 3.47 6.82 -8.69
C LEU A 35 2.86 7.15 -7.32
N PRO A 36 3.64 7.79 -6.41
CA PRO A 36 3.09 8.31 -5.17
C PRO A 36 1.96 9.32 -5.43
N GLY A 37 0.92 9.29 -4.60
CA GLY A 37 -0.21 10.22 -4.66
C GLY A 37 -1.19 10.01 -5.82
N VAL A 38 -0.92 9.08 -6.74
CA VAL A 38 -1.87 8.73 -7.81
C VAL A 38 -2.87 7.70 -7.27
N PRO A 39 -4.19 7.88 -7.53
CA PRO A 39 -5.19 6.91 -7.11
C PRO A 39 -5.16 5.63 -7.93
N TYR A 40 -5.24 4.48 -7.25
CA TYR A 40 -5.31 3.15 -7.85
C TYR A 40 -6.42 2.32 -7.21
N TYR A 41 -7.05 1.45 -7.99
CA TYR A 41 -7.80 0.33 -7.45
C TYR A 41 -6.84 -0.82 -7.17
N MET A 42 -6.92 -1.40 -5.97
CA MET A 42 -6.22 -2.64 -5.63
C MET A 42 -7.15 -3.80 -5.91
N VAL A 43 -6.80 -4.61 -6.90
CA VAL A 43 -7.61 -5.75 -7.36
C VAL A 43 -6.94 -7.06 -6.94
N SER A 44 -7.73 -8.02 -6.45
CA SER A 44 -7.22 -9.36 -6.18
C SER A 44 -7.02 -10.11 -7.50
N SER A 45 -5.83 -10.68 -7.70
CA SER A 45 -5.49 -11.49 -8.87
C SER A 45 -5.82 -12.98 -8.69
N GLN A 46 -6.37 -13.37 -7.56
CA GLN A 46 -6.73 -14.76 -7.25
C GLN A 46 -8.08 -15.15 -7.89
N TRP A 47 -8.12 -15.21 -9.21
CA TRP A 47 -9.23 -15.78 -9.96
C TRP A 47 -9.05 -17.31 -10.11
N PRO A 48 -10.08 -18.15 -9.91
CA PRO A 48 -11.50 -17.89 -9.60
C PRO A 48 -11.86 -17.99 -8.11
N ILE A 49 -10.91 -18.15 -7.21
CA ILE A 49 -11.15 -18.43 -5.79
C ILE A 49 -11.09 -17.13 -4.99
N GLY A 50 -12.08 -16.26 -5.13
CA GLY A 50 -12.22 -15.07 -4.30
C GLY A 50 -11.50 -13.83 -4.84
N GLY A 51 -11.45 -13.65 -6.16
CA GLY A 51 -11.07 -12.37 -6.76
C GLY A 51 -12.04 -11.28 -6.34
N GLY A 52 -11.54 -10.04 -6.25
CA GLY A 52 -12.34 -8.92 -5.82
C GLY A 52 -11.54 -7.62 -5.86
N VAL A 53 -12.13 -6.56 -5.35
CA VAL A 53 -11.49 -5.26 -5.24
C VAL A 53 -11.48 -4.81 -3.79
N VAL A 54 -10.37 -4.22 -3.36
CA VAL A 54 -10.24 -3.66 -2.02
C VAL A 54 -11.09 -2.40 -1.91
N SER A 55 -11.77 -2.23 -0.79
CA SER A 55 -12.67 -1.12 -0.55
C SER A 55 -12.71 -0.72 0.92
N LEU A 56 -13.22 0.47 1.17
CA LEU A 56 -13.54 0.95 2.51
C LEU A 56 -14.84 0.29 2.98
N GLY A 57 -14.84 -0.31 4.18
CA GLY A 57 -16.02 -0.88 4.82
C GLY A 57 -16.91 0.18 5.48
N GLY A 58 -18.11 -0.24 5.88
CA GLY A 58 -19.08 0.62 6.55
C GLY A 58 -18.95 0.67 8.08
N GLY A 59 -17.95 0.00 8.65
CA GLY A 59 -17.70 -0.10 10.09
C GLY A 59 -16.52 -1.00 10.36
N ASP A 60 -16.21 -1.21 11.64
CA ASP A 60 -15.15 -2.12 12.07
C ASP A 60 -15.63 -3.57 12.17
N VAL A 61 -14.71 -4.46 12.53
CA VAL A 61 -14.95 -5.91 12.71
C VAL A 61 -15.89 -6.21 13.87
N ASN A 62 -16.05 -5.30 14.82
CA ASN A 62 -16.90 -5.46 16.00
C ASN A 62 -18.31 -4.86 15.82
N GLY A 63 -18.63 -4.35 14.61
CA GLY A 63 -19.90 -3.68 14.34
C GLY A 63 -19.98 -2.25 14.87
N SER A 64 -18.85 -1.66 15.28
CA SER A 64 -18.73 -0.23 15.54
C SER A 64 -18.78 0.56 14.22
N THR A 65 -19.22 1.79 14.28
CA THR A 65 -19.26 2.64 13.07
C THR A 65 -17.91 3.26 12.73
N CYS A 66 -16.97 3.24 13.66
CA CYS A 66 -15.61 3.76 13.50
C CYS A 66 -14.63 3.01 14.42
N PRO A 67 -13.38 2.79 13.98
CA PRO A 67 -12.81 3.07 12.67
C PRO A 67 -13.43 2.22 11.57
N LEU A 68 -13.27 2.63 10.31
CA LEU A 68 -13.75 1.85 9.17
C LEU A 68 -12.75 0.76 8.81
N ALA A 69 -13.24 -0.44 8.54
CA ALA A 69 -12.40 -1.56 8.16
C ALA A 69 -12.00 -1.51 6.67
N VAL A 70 -10.87 -2.11 6.34
CA VAL A 70 -10.48 -2.40 4.96
C VAL A 70 -11.05 -3.75 4.58
N ILE A 71 -11.86 -3.81 3.51
CA ILE A 71 -12.58 -5.00 3.08
C ILE A 71 -12.24 -5.40 1.66
N LEU A 72 -12.52 -6.66 1.32
CA LEU A 72 -12.47 -7.18 -0.03
C LEU A 72 -13.89 -7.41 -0.54
N LEU A 73 -14.29 -6.67 -1.57
CA LEU A 73 -15.56 -6.87 -2.27
C LEU A 73 -15.40 -7.97 -3.31
N GLU A 74 -16.22 -9.01 -3.25
CA GLU A 74 -16.14 -10.17 -4.16
C GLU A 74 -16.81 -9.94 -5.51
N ASN A 75 -17.50 -8.81 -5.68
CA ASN A 75 -18.25 -8.53 -6.90
C ASN A 75 -17.43 -7.67 -7.87
N PHE A 76 -17.05 -8.22 -9.01
CA PHE A 76 -16.30 -7.51 -10.06
C PHE A 76 -17.09 -6.40 -10.77
N CYS A 77 -18.40 -6.35 -10.57
CA CYS A 77 -19.23 -5.27 -11.11
C CYS A 77 -19.28 -4.03 -10.22
N VAL A 78 -18.63 -4.09 -9.05
CA VAL A 78 -18.56 -2.99 -8.12
C VAL A 78 -17.16 -2.40 -8.15
N THR A 79 -17.06 -1.11 -8.33
CA THR A 79 -15.79 -0.38 -8.17
C THR A 79 -15.42 -0.31 -6.70
N GLY A 80 -14.17 -0.66 -6.37
CA GLY A 80 -13.65 -0.48 -5.01
C GLY A 80 -13.43 0.99 -4.66
N THR A 81 -12.95 1.25 -3.48
CA THR A 81 -12.49 2.58 -3.09
C THR A 81 -11.04 2.76 -3.54
N PRO A 82 -10.71 3.82 -4.31
CA PRO A 82 -9.34 4.05 -4.73
C PRO A 82 -8.42 4.28 -3.53
N ILE A 83 -7.17 3.85 -3.68
CA ILE A 83 -6.10 4.05 -2.70
C ILE A 83 -4.98 4.88 -3.31
N THR A 84 -4.26 5.59 -2.47
CA THR A 84 -3.01 6.28 -2.80
C THR A 84 -1.87 5.74 -1.96
N PHE A 85 -0.65 5.87 -2.47
CA PHE A 85 0.57 5.49 -1.78
C PHE A 85 1.40 6.73 -1.46
N SER A 86 1.92 6.81 -0.23
CA SER A 86 2.93 7.78 0.17
C SER A 86 4.19 7.04 0.59
N ILE A 87 5.36 7.51 0.17
CA ILE A 87 6.64 6.91 0.54
C ILE A 87 6.99 7.36 1.96
N ALA A 88 7.25 6.42 2.87
CA ALA A 88 7.50 6.73 4.28
C ALA A 88 8.75 7.61 4.50
N SER A 89 9.77 7.51 3.63
CA SER A 89 10.93 8.40 3.64
C SER A 89 10.66 9.78 3.02
N GLY A 90 9.51 9.96 2.36
CA GLY A 90 9.14 11.19 1.64
C GLY A 90 9.82 11.38 0.29
N GLU A 91 10.73 10.49 -0.12
CA GLU A 91 11.52 10.62 -1.34
C GLU A 91 11.32 9.45 -2.30
N GLY A 92 11.14 9.75 -3.57
CA GLY A 92 11.04 8.77 -4.66
C GLY A 92 10.05 9.19 -5.74
N LEU A 93 10.38 8.88 -7.00
CA LEU A 93 9.51 9.14 -8.16
C LEU A 93 8.55 7.97 -8.41
N PHE A 94 8.95 6.77 -8.04
CA PHE A 94 8.19 5.53 -8.24
C PHE A 94 8.12 4.75 -6.95
N ILE A 95 7.02 4.03 -6.79
CA ILE A 95 6.89 2.99 -5.78
C ILE A 95 7.69 1.78 -6.24
N THR A 96 8.56 1.25 -5.37
CA THR A 96 9.36 0.04 -5.65
C THR A 96 9.02 -1.08 -4.67
N ASP A 97 9.38 -2.30 -5.01
CA ASP A 97 9.14 -3.51 -4.21
C ASP A 97 9.93 -3.57 -2.89
N SER A 98 10.78 -2.58 -2.63
CA SER A 98 11.54 -2.42 -1.38
C SER A 98 11.20 -1.16 -0.60
N THR A 99 10.21 -0.38 -1.06
CA THR A 99 9.84 0.90 -0.46
C THR A 99 8.87 0.70 0.69
N ASP A 100 9.15 1.35 1.82
CA ASP A 100 8.21 1.46 2.93
C ASP A 100 7.17 2.54 2.63
N LEU A 101 5.90 2.21 2.80
CA LEU A 101 4.77 2.98 2.32
C LEU A 101 3.73 3.22 3.41
N TYR A 102 3.07 4.36 3.34
CA TYR A 102 1.72 4.52 3.88
C TYR A 102 0.71 4.32 2.75
N ILE A 103 -0.40 3.69 3.06
CA ILE A 103 -1.53 3.45 2.15
C ILE A 103 -2.72 4.23 2.69
N SER A 104 -3.40 4.99 1.85
CA SER A 104 -4.59 5.74 2.25
C SER A 104 -5.70 5.54 1.24
N PHE A 105 -6.96 5.52 1.67
CA PHE A 105 -8.06 5.65 0.73
C PHE A 105 -8.16 7.09 0.21
N ASP A 106 -8.39 7.23 -1.08
CA ASP A 106 -8.65 8.52 -1.75
C ASP A 106 -10.14 8.88 -1.63
N THR A 107 -10.57 9.10 -0.39
CA THR A 107 -11.96 9.47 -0.06
C THR A 107 -11.99 10.11 1.33
N THR A 108 -13.19 10.56 1.72
CA THR A 108 -13.46 11.07 3.08
C THR A 108 -14.38 10.10 3.81
N SER A 109 -14.27 10.04 5.14
CA SER A 109 -15.19 9.27 5.99
C SER A 109 -16.09 10.17 6.81
N ASN A 110 -17.19 9.58 7.31
CA ASN A 110 -18.05 10.22 8.29
C ASN A 110 -17.51 10.05 9.73
N CYS A 111 -16.40 9.35 9.93
CA CYS A 111 -15.73 9.22 11.21
C CYS A 111 -14.99 10.51 11.53
N THR A 112 -15.41 11.20 12.58
CA THR A 112 -14.84 12.49 12.98
C THR A 112 -13.37 12.33 13.39
N ASN A 113 -12.49 13.15 12.81
CA ASN A 113 -11.05 13.20 13.09
C ASN A 113 -10.23 11.95 12.72
N GLU A 114 -10.76 11.04 11.93
CA GLU A 114 -9.98 9.91 11.44
C GLU A 114 -9.33 10.22 10.09
N THR A 115 -8.08 9.83 9.97
CA THR A 115 -7.35 9.84 8.70
C THR A 115 -7.81 8.65 7.85
N MET A 116 -7.57 8.70 6.54
CA MET A 116 -7.81 7.55 5.66
C MET A 116 -6.59 6.64 5.53
N VAL A 117 -5.55 6.88 6.33
CA VAL A 117 -4.33 6.06 6.38
C VAL A 117 -4.65 4.70 6.99
N TRP A 118 -4.20 3.64 6.34
CA TRP A 118 -4.37 2.28 6.82
C TRP A 118 -3.51 2.02 8.05
N ALA A 119 -4.08 1.29 8.99
CA ALA A 119 -3.39 0.73 10.14
C ALA A 119 -3.84 -0.71 10.36
N HIS A 120 -3.05 -1.51 11.06
CA HIS A 120 -3.55 -2.78 11.58
C HIS A 120 -3.71 -2.71 13.09
N GLU A 121 -4.79 -3.30 13.58
CA GLU A 121 -5.17 -3.27 14.99
C GLU A 121 -5.71 -4.63 15.45
N SER A 122 -5.44 -4.95 16.72
CA SER A 122 -6.03 -6.12 17.38
C SER A 122 -7.36 -5.72 18.02
N PHE A 123 -8.42 -6.41 17.65
CA PHE A 123 -9.73 -6.18 18.27
C PHE A 123 -10.05 -7.26 19.30
N ASN A 124 -10.28 -6.86 20.55
CA ASN A 124 -10.62 -7.72 21.66
C ASN A 124 -9.66 -8.92 21.78
N SER A 125 -10.04 -10.02 22.32
CA SER A 125 -9.22 -11.22 22.48
C SER A 125 -8.95 -12.03 21.20
N SER A 126 -9.18 -11.45 20.02
CA SER A 126 -8.86 -12.09 18.73
C SER A 126 -7.35 -12.07 18.51
N SER A 127 -6.80 -13.20 18.08
CA SER A 127 -5.38 -13.28 17.69
C SER A 127 -5.08 -12.65 16.32
N ALA A 128 -6.10 -12.26 15.57
CA ALA A 128 -5.97 -11.64 14.27
C ALA A 128 -5.91 -10.10 14.40
N GLU A 129 -5.02 -9.49 13.67
CA GLU A 129 -4.93 -8.04 13.51
C GLU A 129 -5.57 -7.66 12.19
N PHE A 130 -6.63 -6.85 12.24
CA PHE A 130 -7.39 -6.42 11.07
C PHE A 130 -6.90 -5.07 10.57
N LEU A 131 -7.06 -4.82 9.27
CA LEU A 131 -6.75 -3.54 8.68
C LEU A 131 -7.95 -2.60 8.81
N THR A 132 -7.66 -1.39 9.31
CA THR A 132 -8.62 -0.29 9.49
C THR A 132 -8.06 1.00 8.90
N VAL A 133 -8.83 2.06 8.90
CA VAL A 133 -8.36 3.42 8.70
C VAL A 133 -8.18 4.14 10.04
N GLY A 134 -7.60 5.32 10.04
CA GLY A 134 -7.36 6.10 11.27
C GLY A 134 -5.90 6.10 11.72
N GLY A 135 -5.01 5.47 10.94
CA GLY A 135 -3.58 5.42 11.26
C GLY A 135 -2.89 6.77 11.18
N GLY A 136 -1.81 6.93 11.93
CA GLY A 136 -0.93 8.09 11.88
C GLY A 136 0.34 7.82 11.08
N GLU A 137 0.77 8.77 10.26
CA GLU A 137 2.08 8.67 9.64
C GLU A 137 3.16 8.68 10.72
N GLY A 138 4.09 7.71 10.64
CA GLY A 138 5.15 7.52 11.63
C GLY A 138 4.90 6.37 12.62
N ASP A 139 3.69 5.84 12.69
CA ASP A 139 3.39 4.68 13.50
C ASP A 139 3.81 3.39 12.79
N VAL A 140 4.37 2.43 13.51
CA VAL A 140 4.86 1.17 12.92
C VAL A 140 3.73 0.37 12.28
N ASN A 141 2.55 0.37 12.89
CA ASN A 141 1.37 -0.36 12.42
C ASN A 141 0.72 0.24 11.16
N THR A 142 1.26 1.36 10.64
CA THR A 142 0.80 1.99 9.40
C THR A 142 1.77 1.82 8.23
N ILE A 143 2.92 1.16 8.47
CA ILE A 143 3.95 0.95 7.47
C ILE A 143 3.72 -0.38 6.75
N PHE A 144 3.64 -0.30 5.44
CA PHE A 144 3.46 -1.43 4.55
C PHE A 144 4.58 -1.48 3.51
N ARG A 145 4.72 -2.64 2.87
CA ARG A 145 5.59 -2.82 1.72
C ARG A 145 4.90 -3.70 0.68
N ILE A 146 5.12 -3.38 -0.59
CA ILE A 146 4.69 -4.22 -1.70
C ILE A 146 5.81 -5.17 -2.04
N VAL A 147 5.51 -6.47 -2.16
CA VAL A 147 6.48 -7.52 -2.48
C VAL A 147 6.07 -8.19 -3.78
N TYR A 148 7.00 -8.23 -4.73
CA TYR A 148 6.80 -8.89 -6.01
C TYR A 148 6.81 -10.42 -5.88
N LEU A 149 5.82 -11.08 -6.45
CA LEU A 149 5.67 -12.54 -6.42
C LEU A 149 6.00 -13.22 -7.76
N GLY A 150 6.10 -12.44 -8.82
CA GLY A 150 6.33 -12.96 -10.16
C GLY A 150 5.29 -12.46 -11.15
N SER A 151 5.49 -12.79 -12.43
CA SER A 151 4.51 -12.53 -13.48
C SER A 151 4.29 -13.80 -14.28
N SER A 152 3.02 -14.23 -14.38
CA SER A 152 2.62 -15.25 -15.37
C SER A 152 2.02 -14.57 -16.61
N PHE A 153 1.08 -13.66 -16.43
CA PHE A 153 0.50 -12.81 -17.47
C PHE A 153 0.44 -11.34 -17.04
N VAL A 154 0.24 -11.09 -15.74
CA VAL A 154 0.22 -9.77 -15.12
C VAL A 154 1.12 -9.81 -13.89
N SER A 155 1.81 -8.73 -13.60
CA SER A 155 2.63 -8.62 -12.39
C SER A 155 1.77 -8.81 -11.16
N SER A 156 2.19 -9.74 -10.31
CA SER A 156 1.46 -10.11 -9.09
C SER A 156 2.28 -9.73 -7.87
N TYR A 157 1.61 -9.17 -6.89
CA TYR A 157 2.21 -8.66 -5.67
C TYR A 157 1.45 -9.14 -4.43
N LYS A 158 2.11 -9.08 -3.30
CA LYS A 158 1.47 -9.12 -1.97
C LYS A 158 1.83 -7.88 -1.18
N LEU A 159 1.01 -7.57 -0.18
CA LEU A 159 1.36 -6.60 0.84
C LEU A 159 1.92 -7.31 2.06
N VAL A 160 2.92 -6.70 2.68
CA VAL A 160 3.37 -7.02 4.03
C VAL A 160 3.25 -5.78 4.91
N ALA A 161 2.84 -5.96 6.16
CA ALA A 161 2.80 -4.92 7.16
C ALA A 161 3.91 -5.11 8.17
N TYR A 162 4.48 -4.02 8.67
CA TYR A 162 5.41 -4.07 9.79
C TYR A 162 4.67 -4.23 11.11
N LYS A 163 5.24 -5.02 11.99
CA LYS A 163 4.69 -5.34 13.30
C LYS A 163 5.79 -5.37 14.35
N LEU A 164 5.52 -4.81 15.53
CA LEU A 164 6.37 -4.97 16.69
C LEU A 164 6.05 -6.30 17.38
N SER A 165 7.07 -7.13 17.55
CA SER A 165 6.96 -8.33 18.37
C SER A 165 6.66 -7.95 19.83
N SER A 166 5.67 -8.59 20.43
CA SER A 166 5.31 -8.34 21.83
C SER A 166 6.33 -8.89 22.83
N TYR A 167 7.25 -9.76 22.38
CA TYR A 167 8.22 -10.41 23.26
C TYR A 167 9.56 -9.68 23.37
N ASP A 168 10.10 -9.21 22.25
CA ASP A 168 11.45 -8.65 22.15
C ASP A 168 11.50 -7.26 21.53
N LEU A 169 10.34 -6.68 21.22
CA LEU A 169 10.19 -5.41 20.50
C LEU A 169 10.93 -5.40 19.14
N ALA A 170 11.23 -6.58 18.61
CA ALA A 170 11.81 -6.69 17.28
C ALA A 170 10.80 -6.31 16.21
N LEU A 171 11.27 -5.59 15.20
CA LEU A 171 10.46 -5.27 14.04
C LEU A 171 10.39 -6.50 13.13
N THR A 172 9.19 -7.00 12.91
CA THR A 172 8.89 -8.13 12.03
C THR A 172 7.91 -7.72 10.95
N THR A 173 7.70 -8.57 9.97
CA THR A 173 6.68 -8.35 8.94
C THR A 173 5.69 -9.50 8.92
N SER A 174 4.43 -9.19 8.62
CA SER A 174 3.35 -10.16 8.43
C SER A 174 2.66 -9.93 7.09
N ASP A 175 2.24 -11.01 6.47
CA ASP A 175 1.48 -10.94 5.23
C ASP A 175 0.08 -10.37 5.47
N VAL A 176 -0.39 -9.58 4.52
CA VAL A 176 -1.78 -9.13 4.46
C VAL A 176 -2.58 -10.12 3.65
N GLY A 177 -3.56 -10.73 4.28
CA GLY A 177 -4.50 -11.66 3.66
C GLY A 177 -5.95 -11.22 3.88
N ALA A 178 -6.90 -12.12 3.60
CA ALA A 178 -8.32 -11.85 3.77
C ALA A 178 -8.97 -12.91 4.67
N VAL A 179 -9.75 -12.45 5.65
CA VAL A 179 -10.52 -13.29 6.58
C VAL A 179 -11.99 -13.11 6.31
N PHE A 180 -12.71 -14.21 6.11
CA PHE A 180 -14.15 -14.19 5.91
C PHE A 180 -14.88 -14.28 7.27
N ASP A 181 -15.72 -13.31 7.54
CA ASP A 181 -16.62 -13.33 8.68
C ASP A 181 -17.97 -13.94 8.28
N TYR A 182 -18.25 -15.13 8.76
CA TYR A 182 -19.49 -15.84 8.49
C TYR A 182 -20.75 -15.17 9.09
N THR A 183 -20.56 -14.27 10.05
CA THR A 183 -21.69 -13.57 10.70
C THR A 183 -22.18 -12.41 9.84
N THR A 184 -21.26 -11.66 9.28
CA THR A 184 -21.57 -10.47 8.46
C THR A 184 -21.55 -10.77 6.97
N GLY A 185 -20.93 -11.89 6.53
CA GLY A 185 -20.70 -12.20 5.15
C GLY A 185 -19.66 -11.34 4.47
N ILE A 186 -18.83 -10.62 5.26
CA ILE A 186 -17.82 -9.68 4.78
C ILE A 186 -16.43 -10.33 4.83
N ARG A 187 -15.59 -10.04 3.85
CA ARG A 187 -14.15 -10.34 3.88
C ARG A 187 -13.39 -9.12 4.35
N TYR A 188 -12.78 -9.22 5.51
CA TYR A 188 -11.90 -8.19 6.08
C TYR A 188 -10.45 -8.47 5.68
N LEU A 189 -9.68 -7.42 5.37
CA LEU A 189 -8.24 -7.57 5.30
C LEU A 189 -7.63 -7.65 6.70
N ALA A 190 -6.67 -8.56 6.87
CA ALA A 190 -6.03 -8.83 8.16
C ALA A 190 -4.59 -9.30 7.96
N LEU A 191 -3.81 -9.27 9.04
CA LEU A 191 -2.49 -9.90 9.06
C LEU A 191 -2.67 -11.41 9.22
N THR A 192 -2.61 -12.13 8.11
CA THR A 192 -2.88 -13.59 8.05
C THR A 192 -2.27 -14.21 6.80
N GLU A 193 -2.11 -15.54 6.86
CA GLU A 193 -1.78 -16.38 5.71
C GLU A 193 -3.01 -17.19 5.25
N PRO A 194 -3.12 -17.49 3.96
CA PRO A 194 -2.22 -17.08 2.87
C PRO A 194 -2.39 -15.60 2.50
N PRO A 195 -1.35 -14.97 1.91
CA PRO A 195 -1.41 -13.58 1.50
C PRO A 195 -2.46 -13.36 0.40
N LEU A 196 -3.07 -12.19 0.40
CA LEU A 196 -3.87 -11.73 -0.72
C LEU A 196 -2.95 -11.33 -1.88
N ILE A 197 -3.11 -11.98 -3.03
CA ILE A 197 -2.36 -11.64 -4.24
C ILE A 197 -3.09 -10.53 -4.97
N VAL A 198 -2.40 -9.43 -5.22
CA VAL A 198 -2.99 -8.20 -5.75
C VAL A 198 -2.28 -7.70 -7.00
N GLY A 199 -3.00 -6.93 -7.79
CA GLY A 199 -2.53 -6.05 -8.83
C GLY A 199 -3.11 -4.66 -8.63
N PHE A 200 -2.61 -3.70 -9.38
CA PHE A 200 -2.99 -2.29 -9.27
C PHE A 200 -3.51 -1.78 -10.61
N GLN A 201 -4.63 -1.08 -10.59
CA GLN A 201 -5.23 -0.46 -11.77
C GLN A 201 -5.43 1.02 -11.48
N VAL A 202 -4.97 1.90 -12.36
CA VAL A 202 -5.16 3.35 -12.20
C VAL A 202 -6.66 3.66 -12.12
N ALA A 203 -7.05 4.42 -11.11
CA ALA A 203 -8.40 4.92 -10.97
C ALA A 203 -8.55 6.20 -11.81
N TYR A 204 -9.04 6.05 -13.05
CA TYR A 204 -9.40 7.21 -13.86
C TYR A 204 -10.78 7.72 -13.47
N ASP A 205 -10.86 9.01 -13.16
CA ASP A 205 -12.14 9.72 -13.23
C ASP A 205 -12.53 9.82 -14.70
N TYR A 206 -13.51 9.03 -15.10
CA TYR A 206 -14.04 9.04 -16.47
C TYR A 206 -14.77 10.35 -16.82
N ASP A 207 -15.03 11.19 -15.80
CA ASP A 207 -15.74 12.47 -15.96
C ASP A 207 -14.85 13.62 -16.50
N GLY A 208 -13.52 13.44 -16.52
CA GLY A 208 -12.59 14.46 -17.01
C GLY A 208 -12.46 14.58 -18.53
N LEU A 209 -12.92 13.62 -19.31
CA LEU A 209 -12.73 13.60 -20.78
C LEU A 209 -13.91 14.18 -21.58
N ASN A 210 -15.03 14.52 -20.94
CA ASN A 210 -16.19 15.09 -21.62
C ASN A 210 -16.27 16.63 -21.58
N SER A 211 -15.24 17.32 -21.08
CA SER A 211 -15.23 18.78 -20.99
C SER A 211 -14.39 19.49 -22.07
N VAL A 212 -13.98 18.79 -23.11
CA VAL A 212 -13.28 19.41 -24.26
C VAL A 212 -13.96 18.97 -25.55
N VAL A 213 -15.12 19.56 -25.83
CA VAL A 213 -15.69 19.71 -27.18
C VAL A 213 -16.25 21.11 -27.28
#